data_6138287d6b16c1eebacb6f74f24b2fa2
#
_entry.id   6138287d6b16c1eebacb6f74f24b2fa2
#
_cell.length_a   1.000
_cell.length_b   1.000
_cell.length_c   1.000
_cell.angle_alpha   90.00
_cell.angle_beta   90.00
_cell.angle_gamma   90.00
#
_symmetry.space_group_name_H-M   'P 1'
#
loop_
_entity.id
_entity.type
_entity.pdbx_description
1 polymer ?
#
loop_
_entity_poly.entity_id
_entity_poly.type
_entity_poly.pdbx_seq_one_letter_code
_entity_poly.pdbx_strand_id
1 'polypeptide(L)'
;ISIKIYPKFFLYISFLVCQIISRNINAEDTLVIHPISFETPSPEGWVAQYKVAINFPDEEWSWRKIFMVQTLKCDPSTKADKYDCGEWDYIWDALLHIPKNDTIDIFKIGSFVTPYGKRLKMGGQDGWEWTYDITDYASLLKGRLDLHIGNNQELLDLKFYFISGTPYRDNISVENIYPLGEYDDHYGFTYKYGDISNNIFLRSTEIDLDPLASEFSLKAIISGHGHEGPEYCCEWVSKSHSYIINGSKEFSWNVWKDCGNNPIYPQGGTWPYDRAGWCPGTKVDEYIFELTNLVNPGQTITIDYEIQKMTDQKEAKGIYRMSHQLFSFGPPNFKRNLEIINIINPSSEDQFSRINPTLSAPKIIVKNIGSEEIRRIKFIYGLVSGKPSIFRWRGSLSYLEKTTIELPMNDWTGLIDN
;
A
#
# COMPACT_ATOMS: atom_id res chain seq x y z
N ILE A 1 -18.01 -19.54 -7.75
CA ILE A 1 -16.56 -19.38 -7.79
C ILE A 1 -15.95 -20.44 -6.87
N SER A 2 -14.94 -21.16 -7.33
CA SER A 2 -14.22 -22.19 -6.58
C SER A 2 -12.74 -21.80 -6.48
N ILE A 3 -12.23 -21.67 -5.27
CA ILE A 3 -10.84 -21.26 -4.99
C ILE A 3 -10.14 -22.40 -4.29
N LYS A 4 -8.92 -22.74 -4.77
CA LYS A 4 -8.02 -23.69 -4.12
C LYS A 4 -6.87 -22.95 -3.50
N ILE A 5 -6.67 -23.11 -2.19
CA ILE A 5 -5.59 -22.51 -1.41
C ILE A 5 -4.71 -23.63 -0.89
N TYR A 6 -3.43 -23.61 -1.25
CA TYR A 6 -2.43 -24.55 -0.76
C TYR A 6 -1.28 -23.77 -0.12
N PRO A 7 -1.05 -23.84 1.18
CA PRO A 7 0.17 -23.29 1.76
C PRO A 7 1.38 -24.14 1.31
N LYS A 8 2.37 -23.51 0.72
CA LYS A 8 3.67 -24.16 0.47
C LYS A 8 4.54 -23.97 1.71
N PHE A 9 4.85 -25.06 2.39
CA PHE A 9 6.03 -25.12 3.24
C PHE A 9 7.24 -25.47 2.37
N PHE A 10 8.33 -24.74 2.57
CA PHE A 10 9.67 -24.80 1.96
C PHE A 10 9.93 -23.94 0.71
N LEU A 11 10.76 -22.95 0.99
CA LEU A 11 11.79 -22.29 0.17
C LEU A 11 11.49 -22.05 -1.32
N TYR A 12 11.66 -20.80 -1.69
CA TYR A 12 11.69 -20.17 -2.99
C TYR A 12 10.38 -19.55 -3.47
N ILE A 13 10.37 -18.20 -3.44
CA ILE A 13 9.51 -17.31 -4.21
C ILE A 13 8.02 -17.64 -4.08
N SER A 14 7.39 -17.09 -3.04
CA SER A 14 5.94 -17.23 -2.84
C SER A 14 5.17 -16.34 -3.82
N PHE A 15 5.07 -16.74 -5.07
CA PHE A 15 3.95 -16.29 -5.89
C PHE A 15 2.68 -16.95 -5.36
N LEU A 16 1.81 -16.16 -4.72
CA LEU A 16 0.46 -16.58 -4.42
C LEU A 16 -0.31 -16.69 -5.74
N VAL A 17 -0.19 -17.84 -6.41
CA VAL A 17 -1.00 -18.14 -7.58
C VAL A 17 -2.38 -18.54 -7.07
N CYS A 18 -3.31 -17.60 -7.01
CA CYS A 18 -4.72 -17.91 -6.94
C CYS A 18 -5.12 -18.58 -8.27
N GLN A 19 -5.10 -19.91 -8.33
CA GLN A 19 -5.66 -20.62 -9.48
C GLN A 19 -7.17 -20.50 -9.48
N ILE A 20 -7.66 -19.44 -10.13
CA ILE A 20 -8.99 -19.49 -10.73
C ILE A 20 -8.88 -20.47 -11.89
N ILE A 21 -9.72 -21.53 -11.85
CA ILE A 21 -9.78 -22.50 -12.92
C ILE A 21 -10.11 -21.76 -14.22
N SER A 22 -9.13 -21.46 -15.00
CA SER A 22 -9.08 -21.56 -16.45
C SER A 22 -7.75 -21.03 -16.98
N ARG A 23 -7.03 -21.93 -17.57
CA ARG A 23 -5.79 -21.80 -18.32
C ARG A 23 -4.50 -21.77 -17.47
N ASN A 24 -3.57 -22.59 -17.88
CA ASN A 24 -2.19 -22.62 -17.43
C ASN A 24 -1.60 -21.20 -17.52
N ILE A 25 -1.36 -20.56 -16.38
CA ILE A 25 -0.52 -19.37 -16.31
C ILE A 25 0.90 -19.92 -16.46
N ASN A 26 1.45 -19.79 -17.64
CA ASN A 26 2.86 -20.06 -17.88
C ASN A 26 3.67 -18.94 -17.23
N ALA A 27 4.87 -19.23 -16.77
CA ALA A 27 5.82 -18.22 -16.27
C ALA A 27 6.19 -17.16 -17.34
N GLU A 28 5.77 -17.36 -18.59
CA GLU A 28 5.94 -16.47 -19.74
C GLU A 28 5.04 -15.22 -19.70
N ASP A 29 4.05 -15.16 -18.79
CA ASP A 29 3.06 -14.07 -18.75
C ASP A 29 3.44 -12.95 -17.76
N THR A 30 4.64 -12.96 -17.20
CA THR A 30 5.08 -11.94 -16.23
C THR A 30 6.36 -11.27 -16.70
N LEU A 31 6.30 -9.96 -16.90
CA LEU A 31 7.47 -9.12 -17.12
C LEU A 31 8.00 -8.64 -15.77
N VAL A 32 9.31 -8.81 -15.54
CA VAL A 32 9.99 -8.33 -14.33
C VAL A 32 10.98 -7.25 -14.69
N ILE A 33 10.87 -6.10 -14.03
CA ILE A 33 11.83 -4.99 -14.12
C ILE A 33 12.53 -4.88 -12.76
N HIS A 34 13.86 -4.94 -12.74
CA HIS A 34 14.68 -4.94 -11.53
C HIS A 34 15.68 -3.76 -11.54
N PRO A 35 15.21 -2.54 -11.17
CA PRO A 35 16.00 -1.33 -11.32
C PRO A 35 17.03 -1.10 -10.21
N ILE A 36 16.83 -1.67 -9.01
CA ILE A 36 17.73 -1.53 -7.87
C ILE A 36 17.96 -2.91 -7.27
N SER A 37 19.22 -3.24 -6.97
CA SER A 37 19.61 -4.47 -6.27
C SER A 37 20.42 -4.15 -5.02
N PHE A 38 20.63 -5.12 -4.14
CA PHE A 38 21.49 -4.96 -2.96
C PHE A 38 22.96 -4.63 -3.27
N GLU A 39 23.37 -4.74 -4.53
CA GLU A 39 24.70 -4.30 -4.98
C GLU A 39 24.76 -2.78 -5.18
N THR A 40 23.61 -2.11 -5.27
CA THR A 40 23.51 -0.66 -5.36
C THR A 40 23.72 -0.07 -3.96
N PRO A 41 24.79 0.70 -3.72
CA PRO A 41 25.03 1.27 -2.40
C PRO A 41 23.90 2.20 -1.99
N SER A 42 23.58 2.24 -0.69
CA SER A 42 22.61 3.18 -0.17
C SER A 42 23.07 4.63 -0.41
N PRO A 43 22.16 5.56 -0.71
CA PRO A 43 22.51 6.95 -1.02
C PRO A 43 23.05 7.66 0.22
N GLU A 44 24.00 8.59 0.02
CA GLU A 44 24.59 9.37 1.10
C GLU A 44 23.68 10.55 1.51
N GLY A 45 23.50 10.77 2.80
CA GLY A 45 22.76 11.91 3.37
C GLY A 45 21.44 11.51 4.05
N TRP A 46 20.95 12.32 4.97
CA TRP A 46 19.80 12.00 5.84
C TRP A 46 18.48 11.78 5.09
N VAL A 47 18.25 12.56 4.04
CA VAL A 47 17.04 12.48 3.20
C VAL A 47 17.35 11.99 1.79
N ALA A 48 18.56 11.46 1.60
CA ALA A 48 18.96 10.95 0.30
C ALA A 48 18.13 9.71 -0.07
N GLN A 49 17.72 9.65 -1.33
CA GLN A 49 16.95 8.56 -1.90
C GLN A 49 17.70 7.94 -3.06
N TYR A 50 17.45 6.65 -3.30
CA TYR A 50 17.80 6.05 -4.59
C TYR A 50 17.04 6.79 -5.69
N LYS A 51 17.77 7.19 -6.73
CA LYS A 51 17.23 7.86 -7.92
C LYS A 51 17.54 7.00 -9.12
N VAL A 52 16.53 6.45 -9.74
CA VAL A 52 16.70 5.50 -10.85
C VAL A 52 15.75 5.82 -11.99
N ALA A 53 16.29 5.80 -13.21
CA ALA A 53 15.47 5.85 -14.43
C ALA A 53 15.03 4.43 -14.81
N ILE A 54 13.74 4.25 -14.96
CA ILE A 54 13.12 2.95 -15.25
C ILE A 54 12.47 3.02 -16.63
N ASN A 55 12.73 2.01 -17.47
CA ASN A 55 12.00 1.83 -18.72
C ASN A 55 10.83 0.89 -18.46
N PHE A 56 9.65 1.47 -18.27
CA PHE A 56 8.40 0.73 -18.15
C PHE A 56 7.90 0.25 -19.50
N PRO A 57 7.02 -0.77 -19.56
CA PRO A 57 6.49 -1.27 -20.83
C PRO A 57 5.69 -0.21 -21.58
N ASP A 58 5.67 -0.31 -22.91
CA ASP A 58 4.85 0.56 -23.75
C ASP A 58 3.36 0.18 -23.69
N GLU A 59 2.50 1.01 -24.32
CA GLU A 59 1.03 0.98 -24.18
C GLU A 59 0.32 -0.25 -24.76
N GLU A 60 1.01 -1.12 -25.51
CA GLU A 60 0.40 -2.24 -26.24
C GLU A 60 -0.08 -3.39 -25.34
N TRP A 61 0.26 -3.36 -24.05
CA TRP A 61 0.01 -4.46 -23.13
C TRP A 61 -1.07 -4.12 -22.11
N SER A 62 -1.96 -5.09 -21.85
CA SER A 62 -2.92 -5.03 -20.74
C SER A 62 -2.37 -5.81 -19.55
N TRP A 63 -2.36 -5.17 -18.39
CA TRP A 63 -1.78 -5.72 -17.17
C TRP A 63 -2.87 -6.07 -16.15
N ARG A 64 -3.03 -7.35 -15.88
CA ARG A 64 -3.97 -7.82 -14.86
C ARG A 64 -3.58 -7.37 -13.46
N LYS A 65 -2.27 -7.33 -13.18
CA LYS A 65 -1.69 -6.84 -11.92
C LYS A 65 -0.33 -6.22 -12.19
N ILE A 66 -0.03 -5.17 -11.43
CA ILE A 66 1.29 -4.57 -11.35
C ILE A 66 1.67 -4.48 -9.87
N PHE A 67 2.77 -5.15 -9.50
CA PHE A 67 3.30 -5.09 -8.15
C PHE A 67 4.64 -4.37 -8.13
N MET A 68 4.82 -3.47 -7.17
CA MET A 68 6.12 -2.96 -6.75
C MET A 68 6.53 -3.73 -5.49
N VAL A 69 7.63 -4.44 -5.57
CA VAL A 69 8.14 -5.28 -4.48
C VAL A 69 9.48 -4.71 -4.03
N GLN A 70 9.52 -4.29 -2.77
CA GLN A 70 10.74 -3.87 -2.10
C GLN A 70 11.20 -4.94 -1.13
N THR A 71 12.51 -5.23 -1.14
CA THR A 71 13.15 -6.05 -0.13
C THR A 71 14.22 -5.21 0.55
N LEU A 72 14.24 -5.16 1.87
CA LEU A 72 15.13 -4.32 2.65
C LEU A 72 16.08 -5.16 3.47
N LYS A 73 17.35 -4.72 3.53
CA LYS A 73 18.39 -5.21 4.42
C LYS A 73 19.06 -4.06 5.14
N CYS A 74 19.60 -4.33 6.32
CA CYS A 74 20.51 -3.38 6.94
C CYS A 74 21.74 -3.15 6.07
N ASP A 75 22.17 -1.93 5.96
CA ASP A 75 23.43 -1.58 5.31
C ASP A 75 24.55 -1.50 6.35
N PRO A 76 25.43 -2.52 6.45
CA PRO A 76 26.52 -2.53 7.42
C PRO A 76 27.60 -1.50 7.11
N SER A 77 27.58 -0.91 5.92
CA SER A 77 28.52 0.15 5.52
C SER A 77 28.06 1.55 5.92
N THR A 78 26.80 1.70 6.32
CA THR A 78 26.28 3.03 6.72
C THR A 78 27.00 3.55 7.95
N LYS A 79 27.43 4.81 7.88
CA LYS A 79 28.10 5.54 8.98
C LYS A 79 27.25 6.70 9.49
N ALA A 80 26.08 6.85 8.94
CA ALA A 80 25.18 7.96 9.27
C ALA A 80 24.59 7.82 10.66
N ASP A 81 24.60 6.58 11.21
CA ASP A 81 23.90 6.28 12.44
C ASP A 81 24.60 5.18 13.29
N LYS A 82 24.07 4.91 14.48
CA LYS A 82 24.67 4.02 15.50
C LYS A 82 24.52 2.54 15.19
N TYR A 83 23.49 2.17 14.44
CA TYR A 83 23.14 0.78 14.13
C TYR A 83 23.09 0.57 12.60
N ASP A 84 23.32 -0.64 12.17
CA ASP A 84 23.40 -1.00 10.75
C ASP A 84 22.14 -0.68 9.94
N CYS A 85 20.95 -0.63 10.58
CA CYS A 85 19.68 -0.24 9.98
C CYS A 85 19.18 1.12 10.47
N GLY A 86 20.07 1.98 10.94
CA GLY A 86 19.71 3.27 11.51
C GLY A 86 19.29 3.20 12.98
N GLU A 87 19.35 4.33 13.68
CA GLU A 87 18.93 4.42 15.09
C GLU A 87 17.44 4.67 15.21
N TRP A 88 16.86 5.41 14.28
CA TRP A 88 15.50 5.90 14.30
C TRP A 88 14.65 5.29 13.19
N ASP A 89 13.38 5.55 13.24
CA ASP A 89 12.39 5.26 12.22
C ASP A 89 12.39 6.39 11.17
N TYR A 90 12.90 6.09 9.98
CA TYR A 90 12.98 7.05 8.87
C TYR A 90 11.86 6.81 7.89
N ILE A 91 11.24 7.89 7.43
CA ILE A 91 10.19 7.80 6.43
C ILE A 91 10.73 8.08 5.03
N TRP A 92 10.25 7.33 4.05
CA TRP A 92 10.46 7.62 2.64
C TRP A 92 9.24 7.29 1.79
N ASP A 93 9.15 7.96 0.66
CA ASP A 93 8.09 7.79 -0.32
C ASP A 93 8.65 7.19 -1.61
N ALA A 94 7.86 6.39 -2.31
CA ALA A 94 8.11 6.04 -3.70
C ALA A 94 7.49 7.12 -4.59
N LEU A 95 8.34 8.00 -5.13
CA LEU A 95 7.96 9.17 -5.91
C LEU A 95 8.26 8.95 -7.39
N LEU A 96 7.21 8.82 -8.19
CA LEU A 96 7.30 8.70 -9.64
C LEU A 96 7.23 10.09 -10.27
N HIS A 97 8.25 10.44 -11.04
CA HIS A 97 8.38 11.72 -11.71
C HIS A 97 7.91 11.61 -13.15
N ILE A 98 6.81 12.26 -13.47
CA ILE A 98 6.17 12.25 -14.79
C ILE A 98 6.46 13.57 -15.49
N PRO A 99 7.20 13.58 -16.60
CA PRO A 99 7.37 14.79 -17.42
C PRO A 99 6.02 15.29 -17.97
N LYS A 100 5.76 16.59 -17.80
CA LYS A 100 4.54 17.23 -18.28
C LYS A 100 4.89 18.61 -18.86
N ASN A 101 4.98 18.73 -20.17
CA ASN A 101 5.46 19.93 -20.85
C ASN A 101 6.83 20.39 -20.27
N ASP A 102 6.87 21.60 -19.71
CA ASP A 102 8.07 22.18 -19.10
C ASP A 102 8.18 21.92 -17.59
N THR A 103 7.33 21.06 -17.02
CA THR A 103 7.25 20.75 -15.60
C THR A 103 7.35 19.24 -15.35
N ILE A 104 7.40 18.85 -14.08
CA ILE A 104 7.36 17.46 -13.63
C ILE A 104 6.23 17.32 -12.63
N ASP A 105 5.27 16.46 -12.92
CA ASP A 105 4.29 16.02 -11.93
C ASP A 105 4.87 14.87 -11.12
N ILE A 106 4.76 14.94 -9.79
CA ILE A 106 5.31 13.93 -8.88
C ILE A 106 4.15 13.16 -8.25
N PHE A 107 4.12 11.84 -8.49
CA PHE A 107 3.11 10.95 -7.94
C PHE A 107 3.71 10.09 -6.83
N LYS A 108 3.11 10.11 -5.65
CA LYS A 108 3.43 9.18 -4.57
C LYS A 108 2.69 7.86 -4.82
N ILE A 109 3.42 6.80 -5.16
CA ILE A 109 2.86 5.48 -5.43
C ILE A 109 3.02 4.49 -4.27
N GLY A 110 3.65 4.91 -3.18
CA GLY A 110 3.83 4.16 -1.94
C GLY A 110 4.58 5.00 -0.91
N SER A 111 4.50 4.58 0.34
CA SER A 111 5.24 5.18 1.45
C SER A 111 5.57 4.13 2.50
N PHE A 112 6.68 4.30 3.19
CA PHE A 112 7.22 3.35 4.15
C PHE A 112 7.93 4.07 5.29
N VAL A 113 7.89 3.49 6.47
CA VAL A 113 8.69 3.94 7.61
C VAL A 113 9.60 2.80 8.04
N THR A 114 10.90 3.07 8.14
CA THR A 114 11.89 2.06 8.51
C THR A 114 11.71 1.60 9.96
N PRO A 115 12.15 0.40 10.31
CA PRO A 115 12.17 -0.05 11.70
C PRO A 115 13.33 0.59 12.46
N TYR A 116 13.22 0.68 13.78
CA TYR A 116 14.35 1.02 14.64
C TYR A 116 15.45 -0.04 14.57
N GLY A 117 16.66 0.33 14.19
CA GLY A 117 17.77 -0.61 13.98
C GLY A 117 18.30 -1.31 15.25
N LYS A 118 18.09 -0.73 16.43
CA LYS A 118 18.53 -1.36 17.68
C LYS A 118 17.86 -2.72 17.90
N ARG A 119 18.66 -3.79 17.96
CA ARG A 119 18.23 -5.19 18.08
C ARG A 119 17.52 -5.76 16.85
N LEU A 120 17.43 -4.98 15.77
CA LEU A 120 16.78 -5.40 14.55
C LEU A 120 17.56 -6.54 13.89
N LYS A 121 16.80 -7.51 13.36
CA LYS A 121 17.32 -8.58 12.50
C LYS A 121 16.39 -8.68 11.32
N MET A 122 16.81 -8.15 10.19
CA MET A 122 16.05 -8.19 8.94
C MET A 122 16.39 -9.47 8.18
N GLY A 123 15.64 -10.53 8.43
CA GLY A 123 15.54 -11.75 7.64
C GLY A 123 16.80 -12.25 6.93
N GLY A 124 17.80 -12.75 7.66
CA GLY A 124 18.91 -13.50 7.09
C GLY A 124 19.59 -12.87 5.86
N GLN A 125 19.86 -13.67 4.84
CA GLN A 125 20.48 -13.22 3.58
C GLN A 125 19.47 -12.54 2.63
N ASP A 126 18.19 -12.88 2.74
CA ASP A 126 17.18 -12.49 1.77
C ASP A 126 16.50 -11.15 2.09
N GLY A 127 16.56 -10.69 3.36
CA GLY A 127 15.92 -9.44 3.80
C GLY A 127 14.40 -9.59 4.00
N TRP A 128 13.72 -8.47 4.24
CA TRP A 128 12.27 -8.43 4.40
C TRP A 128 11.60 -7.83 3.19
N GLU A 129 10.58 -8.52 2.67
CA GLU A 129 9.85 -8.15 1.48
C GLU A 129 8.52 -7.46 1.81
N TRP A 130 8.24 -6.38 1.10
CA TRP A 130 6.97 -5.67 1.12
C TRP A 130 6.44 -5.47 -0.30
N THR A 131 5.23 -5.94 -0.55
CA THR A 131 4.57 -5.81 -1.84
C THR A 131 3.54 -4.68 -1.83
N TYR A 132 3.60 -3.79 -2.82
CA TYR A 132 2.59 -2.77 -3.12
C TYR A 132 1.82 -3.18 -4.37
N ASP A 133 0.50 -3.24 -4.31
CA ASP A 133 -0.34 -3.35 -5.51
C ASP A 133 -0.51 -1.96 -6.11
N ILE A 134 0.18 -1.72 -7.21
CA ILE A 134 0.17 -0.44 -7.93
C ILE A 134 -0.56 -0.55 -9.28
N THR A 135 -1.43 -1.55 -9.42
CA THR A 135 -2.21 -1.78 -10.65
C THR A 135 -3.00 -0.56 -11.07
N ASP A 136 -3.57 0.17 -10.11
CA ASP A 136 -4.36 1.38 -10.39
C ASP A 136 -3.52 2.54 -10.95
N TYR A 137 -2.18 2.45 -10.95
CA TYR A 137 -1.28 3.41 -11.58
C TYR A 137 -0.86 3.03 -13.01
N ALA A 138 -1.51 2.03 -13.63
CA ALA A 138 -1.09 1.49 -14.92
C ALA A 138 -1.00 2.55 -16.05
N SER A 139 -1.86 3.59 -16.03
CA SER A 139 -1.81 4.68 -17.01
C SER A 139 -0.53 5.52 -16.91
N LEU A 140 0.12 5.58 -15.75
CA LEU A 140 1.36 6.32 -15.51
C LEU A 140 2.61 5.49 -15.80
N LEU A 141 2.56 4.16 -15.63
CA LEU A 141 3.72 3.27 -15.66
C LEU A 141 4.10 2.87 -17.10
N LYS A 142 4.50 3.86 -17.91
CA LYS A 142 4.80 3.71 -19.34
C LYS A 142 6.06 4.45 -19.73
N GLY A 143 6.85 3.86 -20.63
CA GLY A 143 8.06 4.49 -21.15
C GLY A 143 9.12 4.74 -20.10
N ARG A 144 10.00 5.73 -20.32
CA ARG A 144 11.10 6.04 -19.41
C ARG A 144 10.70 7.07 -18.37
N LEU A 145 10.74 6.69 -17.09
CA LEU A 145 10.40 7.55 -15.95
C LEU A 145 11.46 7.48 -14.88
N ASP A 146 11.59 8.55 -14.09
CA ASP A 146 12.46 8.59 -12.92
C ASP A 146 11.67 8.25 -11.66
N LEU A 147 12.24 7.37 -10.82
CA LEU A 147 11.71 7.01 -9.51
C LEU A 147 12.70 7.39 -8.43
N HIS A 148 12.21 8.08 -7.39
CA HIS A 148 12.94 8.34 -6.15
C HIS A 148 12.33 7.50 -5.03
N ILE A 149 13.14 6.70 -4.31
CA ILE A 149 12.65 5.73 -3.31
C ILE A 149 13.75 5.40 -2.30
N GLY A 150 13.35 4.94 -1.12
CA GLY A 150 14.29 4.46 -0.10
C GLY A 150 14.98 5.58 0.67
N ASN A 151 16.02 5.23 1.39
CA ASN A 151 16.85 6.14 2.19
C ASN A 151 18.31 5.66 2.28
N ASN A 152 19.10 6.26 3.16
CA ASN A 152 20.51 5.98 3.34
C ASN A 152 20.83 4.97 4.47
N GLN A 153 19.84 4.28 5.02
CA GLN A 153 20.04 3.36 6.15
C GLN A 153 19.96 1.89 5.75
N GLU A 154 19.15 1.58 4.75
CA GLU A 154 18.95 0.23 4.26
C GLU A 154 19.39 0.06 2.82
N LEU A 155 19.91 -1.12 2.52
CA LEU A 155 20.03 -1.60 1.15
C LEU A 155 18.65 -1.99 0.64
N LEU A 156 18.34 -1.56 -0.57
CA LEU A 156 17.07 -1.81 -1.24
C LEU A 156 17.28 -2.73 -2.45
N ASP A 157 16.50 -3.80 -2.54
CA ASP A 157 16.23 -4.53 -3.78
C ASP A 157 14.80 -4.20 -4.22
N LEU A 158 14.64 -3.65 -5.42
CA LEU A 158 13.35 -3.18 -5.94
C LEU A 158 13.02 -3.90 -7.24
N LYS A 159 11.84 -4.52 -7.30
CA LYS A 159 11.34 -5.19 -8.49
C LYS A 159 9.92 -4.74 -8.80
N PHE A 160 9.63 -4.59 -10.08
CA PHE A 160 8.27 -4.43 -10.60
C PHE A 160 7.88 -5.72 -11.34
N TYR A 161 6.70 -6.24 -10.99
CA TYR A 161 6.12 -7.40 -11.64
C TYR A 161 4.88 -6.98 -12.41
N PHE A 162 4.94 -7.08 -13.72
CA PHE A 162 3.85 -6.81 -14.63
C PHE A 162 3.25 -8.14 -15.08
N ILE A 163 2.07 -8.47 -14.57
CA ILE A 163 1.37 -9.73 -14.85
C ILE A 163 0.35 -9.46 -15.94
N SER A 164 0.54 -10.06 -17.12
CA SER A 164 -0.31 -9.86 -18.29
C SER A 164 -1.76 -10.31 -18.06
N GLY A 165 -2.67 -9.75 -18.81
CA GLY A 165 -4.08 -10.10 -18.81
C GLY A 165 -4.99 -8.92 -18.46
N THR A 166 -6.30 -9.15 -18.49
CA THR A 166 -7.33 -8.13 -18.27
C THR A 166 -7.39 -7.74 -16.79
N PRO A 167 -7.22 -6.45 -16.43
CA PRO A 167 -7.46 -5.95 -15.08
C PRO A 167 -8.94 -6.05 -14.70
N TYR A 168 -9.27 -5.83 -13.45
CA TYR A 168 -10.69 -5.84 -13.05
C TYR A 168 -11.46 -4.61 -13.58
N ARG A 169 -10.77 -3.50 -13.77
CA ARG A 169 -11.18 -2.28 -14.49
C ARG A 169 -9.93 -1.63 -15.09
N ASP A 170 -10.06 -1.01 -16.23
CA ASP A 170 -8.94 -0.33 -16.89
C ASP A 170 -8.70 1.03 -16.22
N ASN A 171 -7.47 1.32 -15.82
CA ASN A 171 -7.11 2.64 -15.33
C ASN A 171 -6.91 3.58 -16.54
N ILE A 172 -7.70 4.66 -16.60
CA ILE A 172 -7.67 5.67 -17.66
C ILE A 172 -6.69 6.78 -17.32
N SER A 173 -6.83 7.36 -16.11
CA SER A 173 -5.97 8.45 -15.66
C SER A 173 -5.79 8.43 -14.13
N VAL A 174 -4.71 9.07 -13.71
CA VAL A 174 -4.44 9.39 -12.30
C VAL A 174 -4.04 10.85 -12.21
N GLU A 175 -4.65 11.60 -11.30
CA GLU A 175 -4.37 13.02 -11.09
C GLU A 175 -4.09 13.31 -9.62
N ASN A 176 -3.09 14.15 -9.34
CA ASN A 176 -2.92 14.69 -8.01
C ASN A 176 -3.98 15.79 -7.77
N ILE A 177 -4.85 15.61 -6.77
CA ILE A 177 -5.84 16.62 -6.37
C ILE A 177 -5.14 17.82 -5.76
N TYR A 178 -4.13 17.54 -4.93
CA TYR A 178 -3.29 18.52 -4.28
C TYR A 178 -1.80 18.21 -4.52
N PRO A 179 -0.92 19.23 -4.52
CA PRO A 179 0.52 18.97 -4.52
C PRO A 179 0.93 18.16 -3.28
N LEU A 180 2.16 17.64 -3.25
CA LEU A 180 2.64 16.83 -2.11
C LEU A 180 2.98 17.66 -0.86
N GLY A 181 2.81 18.98 -0.88
CA GLY A 181 3.17 19.91 0.16
C GLY A 181 4.49 20.62 -0.13
N GLU A 182 5.02 21.31 0.88
CA GLU A 182 6.32 21.98 0.79
C GLU A 182 7.44 20.98 1.05
N TYR A 183 8.55 21.11 0.29
CA TYR A 183 9.72 20.27 0.50
C TYR A 183 10.55 20.81 1.67
N ASP A 184 10.79 19.96 2.63
CA ASP A 184 11.66 20.17 3.78
C ASP A 184 12.89 19.27 3.69
N ASP A 185 14.09 19.81 3.93
CA ASP A 185 15.34 19.06 3.82
C ASP A 185 15.50 17.93 4.85
N HIS A 186 14.66 17.92 5.89
CA HIS A 186 14.68 16.90 6.93
C HIS A 186 13.55 15.88 6.79
N TYR A 187 12.36 16.32 6.33
CA TYR A 187 11.16 15.48 6.27
C TYR A 187 10.68 15.19 4.86
N GLY A 188 11.26 15.77 3.80
CA GLY A 188 10.76 15.68 2.43
C GLY A 188 9.47 16.50 2.25
N PHE A 189 8.55 16.06 1.37
CA PHE A 189 7.30 16.77 1.11
C PHE A 189 6.33 16.66 2.30
N THR A 190 5.94 17.78 2.88
CA THR A 190 5.14 17.85 4.10
C THR A 190 4.10 18.97 4.09
N TYR A 191 3.07 18.79 4.92
CA TYR A 191 2.14 19.84 5.30
C TYR A 191 2.22 20.05 6.81
N LYS A 192 2.25 21.29 7.25
CA LYS A 192 2.10 21.64 8.68
C LYS A 192 0.65 21.43 9.10
N TYR A 193 0.42 20.78 10.22
CA TYR A 193 -0.91 20.54 10.74
C TYR A 193 -1.70 21.84 10.92
N GLY A 194 -1.05 22.88 11.46
CA GLY A 194 -1.67 24.18 11.65
C GLY A 194 -2.20 24.79 10.35
N ASP A 195 -1.49 24.62 9.25
CA ASP A 195 -1.88 25.15 7.95
C ASP A 195 -3.06 24.39 7.35
N ILE A 196 -3.10 23.05 7.52
CA ILE A 196 -4.25 22.24 7.09
C ILE A 196 -5.47 22.56 7.95
N SER A 197 -5.34 22.57 9.29
CA SER A 197 -6.45 22.79 10.21
C SER A 197 -7.07 24.18 10.11
N ASN A 198 -6.30 25.16 9.62
CA ASN A 198 -6.77 26.53 9.33
C ASN A 198 -7.18 26.74 7.86
N ASN A 199 -7.23 25.67 7.08
CA ASN A 199 -7.63 25.70 5.67
C ASN A 199 -6.76 26.65 4.82
N ILE A 200 -5.44 26.70 5.10
CA ILE A 200 -4.45 27.44 4.31
C ILE A 200 -4.06 26.62 3.10
N PHE A 201 -3.80 25.31 3.30
CA PHE A 201 -3.56 24.31 2.26
C PHE A 201 -4.72 23.33 2.14
N LEU A 202 -4.75 22.56 1.08
CA LEU A 202 -5.74 21.51 0.78
C LEU A 202 -7.18 22.07 0.72
N ARG A 203 -7.30 23.30 0.22
CA ARG A 203 -8.59 24.00 0.06
C ARG A 203 -9.45 23.32 -1.00
N SER A 204 -10.74 23.65 -0.97
CA SER A 204 -11.66 23.29 -2.03
C SER A 204 -11.08 23.61 -3.41
N THR A 205 -11.01 22.60 -4.26
CA THR A 205 -10.52 22.69 -5.65
C THR A 205 -11.54 22.12 -6.60
N GLU A 206 -11.61 22.69 -7.80
CA GLU A 206 -12.44 22.18 -8.88
C GLU A 206 -11.64 21.19 -9.73
N ILE A 207 -12.28 20.09 -10.09
CA ILE A 207 -11.70 19.03 -10.91
C ILE A 207 -12.72 18.64 -11.98
N ASP A 208 -12.26 18.62 -13.22
CA ASP A 208 -13.04 18.13 -14.35
C ASP A 208 -12.86 16.60 -14.46
N LEU A 209 -13.93 15.85 -14.25
CA LEU A 209 -13.89 14.41 -14.37
C LEU A 209 -13.78 13.97 -15.83
N ASP A 210 -12.95 12.96 -16.09
CA ASP A 210 -12.75 12.41 -17.43
C ASP A 210 -14.10 11.93 -18.01
N PRO A 211 -14.56 12.48 -19.15
CA PRO A 211 -15.83 12.08 -19.76
C PRO A 211 -15.82 10.65 -20.34
N LEU A 212 -14.64 10.05 -20.53
CA LEU A 212 -14.47 8.67 -21.02
C LEU A 212 -14.45 7.65 -19.90
N ALA A 213 -14.28 8.09 -18.65
CA ALA A 213 -14.32 7.22 -17.50
C ALA A 213 -15.75 6.79 -17.14
N SER A 214 -15.88 5.68 -16.43
CA SER A 214 -17.15 5.17 -15.90
C SER A 214 -17.15 5.11 -14.40
N GLU A 215 -15.97 5.01 -13.79
CA GLU A 215 -15.78 4.87 -12.36
C GLU A 215 -14.67 5.79 -11.86
N PHE A 216 -14.80 6.24 -10.61
CA PHE A 216 -13.87 7.17 -9.99
C PHE A 216 -13.60 6.77 -8.55
N SER A 217 -12.34 6.90 -8.11
CA SER A 217 -11.98 6.74 -6.71
C SER A 217 -10.93 7.76 -6.26
N LEU A 218 -10.97 8.11 -4.98
CA LEU A 218 -9.91 8.88 -4.32
C LEU A 218 -8.99 7.90 -3.58
N LYS A 219 -7.69 8.14 -3.66
CA LYS A 219 -6.70 7.48 -2.82
C LYS A 219 -5.93 8.53 -2.03
N ALA A 220 -5.84 8.33 -0.71
CA ALA A 220 -4.98 9.11 0.15
C ALA A 220 -3.94 8.19 0.80
N ILE A 221 -2.66 8.60 0.82
CA ILE A 221 -1.60 7.98 1.59
C ILE A 221 -1.20 9.01 2.63
N ILE A 222 -1.42 8.70 3.92
CA ILE A 222 -1.30 9.71 4.99
C ILE A 222 -0.53 9.14 6.17
N SER A 223 0.49 9.90 6.62
CA SER A 223 1.18 9.66 7.87
C SER A 223 1.42 10.94 8.63
N GLY A 224 1.16 10.93 9.94
CA GLY A 224 1.41 12.05 10.85
C GLY A 224 2.73 11.87 11.60
N HIS A 225 3.50 12.96 11.73
CA HIS A 225 4.82 12.98 12.34
C HIS A 225 5.01 14.19 13.24
N GLY A 226 5.98 14.06 14.16
CA GLY A 226 6.24 15.06 15.18
C GLY A 226 5.33 14.89 16.39
N HIS A 227 5.79 15.35 17.55
CA HIS A 227 5.12 15.18 18.84
C HIS A 227 5.32 16.42 19.72
N GLU A 228 5.73 17.52 19.12
CA GLU A 228 5.88 18.78 19.82
C GLU A 228 4.58 19.58 19.79
N GLY A 229 4.37 20.36 20.84
CA GLY A 229 3.22 21.21 20.96
C GLY A 229 2.12 20.66 21.88
N PRO A 230 1.04 21.44 22.08
CA PRO A 230 0.07 21.16 23.14
C PRO A 230 -0.78 19.91 22.92
N GLU A 231 -0.90 19.44 21.67
CA GLU A 231 -1.69 18.25 21.34
C GLU A 231 -0.85 17.03 20.96
N TYR A 232 0.48 17.12 21.07
CA TYR A 232 1.40 16.04 20.65
C TYR A 232 1.14 15.57 19.19
N CYS A 233 0.59 16.46 18.37
CA CYS A 233 0.32 16.19 16.96
C CYS A 233 1.65 16.24 16.16
N CYS A 234 1.80 15.37 15.19
CA CYS A 234 0.74 14.51 14.63
C CYS A 234 1.09 13.03 14.62
N GLU A 235 2.11 12.60 15.34
CA GLU A 235 2.53 11.20 15.43
C GLU A 235 1.63 10.39 16.37
N TRP A 236 1.39 10.94 17.57
CA TRP A 236 0.79 10.21 18.71
C TRP A 236 -0.68 10.55 18.97
N VAL A 237 -1.31 11.28 18.07
CA VAL A 237 -2.70 11.71 18.21
C VAL A 237 -3.51 11.35 16.98
N SER A 238 -4.58 10.60 17.20
CA SER A 238 -5.56 10.33 16.16
C SER A 238 -6.34 11.61 15.82
N LYS A 239 -6.41 11.93 14.56
CA LYS A 239 -7.26 13.02 14.05
C LYS A 239 -8.26 12.46 13.05
N SER A 240 -9.46 13.03 13.04
CA SER A 240 -10.46 12.77 12.02
C SER A 240 -10.15 13.59 10.78
N HIS A 241 -10.17 12.93 9.63
CA HIS A 241 -9.99 13.50 8.30
C HIS A 241 -11.28 13.34 7.51
N SER A 242 -11.54 14.22 6.56
CA SER A 242 -12.77 14.17 5.76
C SER A 242 -12.54 14.65 4.33
N TYR A 243 -13.29 14.08 3.40
CA TYR A 243 -13.50 14.66 2.07
C TYR A 243 -14.91 15.22 1.97
N ILE A 244 -15.01 16.45 1.46
CA ILE A 244 -16.24 17.14 1.12
C ILE A 244 -16.32 17.18 -0.41
N ILE A 245 -17.32 16.51 -0.97
CA ILE A 245 -17.55 16.44 -2.42
C ILE A 245 -18.78 17.27 -2.74
N ASN A 246 -18.65 18.26 -3.63
CA ASN A 246 -19.74 19.17 -4.02
C ASN A 246 -20.46 19.80 -2.81
N GLY A 247 -19.70 20.14 -1.76
CA GLY A 247 -20.21 20.73 -0.52
C GLY A 247 -20.84 19.76 0.48
N SER A 248 -20.85 18.45 0.18
CA SER A 248 -21.33 17.41 1.10
C SER A 248 -20.16 16.62 1.68
N LYS A 249 -20.16 16.41 3.00
CA LYS A 249 -19.16 15.58 3.69
C LYS A 249 -19.47 14.10 3.48
N GLU A 250 -18.90 13.52 2.42
CA GLU A 250 -19.19 12.15 2.00
C GLU A 250 -18.34 11.11 2.75
N PHE A 251 -17.10 11.46 3.09
CA PHE A 251 -16.18 10.54 3.76
C PHE A 251 -15.58 11.17 5.00
N SER A 252 -15.52 10.39 6.09
CA SER A 252 -14.83 10.78 7.31
C SER A 252 -14.17 9.54 7.92
N TRP A 253 -12.89 9.66 8.29
CA TRP A 253 -12.11 8.56 8.86
C TRP A 253 -11.06 9.06 9.84
N ASN A 254 -10.55 8.19 10.67
CA ASN A 254 -9.42 8.49 11.54
C ASN A 254 -8.13 7.96 10.91
N VAL A 255 -7.09 8.78 10.90
CA VAL A 255 -5.74 8.36 10.55
C VAL A 255 -5.08 7.84 11.82
N TRP A 256 -5.12 6.52 11.99
CA TRP A 256 -4.61 5.85 13.17
C TRP A 256 -4.30 4.38 12.88
N LYS A 257 -3.18 3.89 13.41
CA LYS A 257 -2.71 2.51 13.22
C LYS A 257 -2.28 1.90 14.55
N ASP A 258 -2.83 0.72 14.85
CA ASP A 258 -2.45 -0.10 16.01
C ASP A 258 -1.09 -0.77 15.73
N CYS A 259 -0.05 -0.34 16.45
CA CYS A 259 1.30 -0.87 16.34
C CYS A 259 1.62 -1.97 17.36
N GLY A 260 0.74 -2.24 18.32
CA GLY A 260 0.87 -3.39 19.20
C GLY A 260 0.93 -4.72 18.46
N ASN A 261 0.28 -4.78 17.30
CA ASN A 261 0.29 -5.91 16.37
C ASN A 261 1.34 -5.77 15.25
N ASN A 262 2.28 -4.82 15.36
CA ASN A 262 3.36 -4.66 14.38
C ASN A 262 4.15 -5.97 14.26
N PRO A 263 4.23 -6.59 13.06
CA PRO A 263 4.94 -7.86 12.88
C PRO A 263 6.45 -7.73 13.06
N ILE A 264 7.01 -6.53 12.89
CA ILE A 264 8.44 -6.28 12.88
C ILE A 264 9.02 -6.30 14.30
N TYR A 265 9.67 -7.41 14.65
CA TYR A 265 10.24 -7.67 15.96
C TYR A 265 11.44 -8.65 15.85
N PRO A 266 12.51 -8.50 16.63
CA PRO A 266 12.75 -7.43 17.60
C PRO A 266 13.23 -6.14 16.97
N GLN A 267 12.83 -5.00 17.51
CA GLN A 267 13.36 -3.68 17.20
C GLN A 267 13.37 -2.80 18.47
N GLY A 268 14.09 -1.68 18.44
CA GLY A 268 14.20 -0.75 19.56
C GLY A 268 13.10 0.31 19.59
N GLY A 269 13.36 1.37 20.36
CA GLY A 269 12.50 2.56 20.37
C GLY A 269 11.09 2.33 20.88
N THR A 270 10.18 3.18 20.41
CA THR A 270 8.76 3.22 20.76
C THR A 270 7.88 2.44 19.79
N TRP A 271 8.43 1.40 19.18
CA TRP A 271 7.80 0.64 18.09
C TRP A 271 6.38 0.10 18.39
N PRO A 272 6.00 -0.28 19.63
CA PRO A 272 4.67 -0.85 19.88
C PRO A 272 3.56 0.19 20.08
N TYR A 273 3.90 1.48 20.09
CA TYR A 273 2.92 2.53 20.33
C TYR A 273 2.22 2.92 19.02
N ASP A 274 0.89 3.04 19.11
CA ASP A 274 0.04 3.42 18.01
C ASP A 274 0.37 4.80 17.45
N ARG A 275 0.23 4.97 16.15
CA ARG A 275 0.60 6.18 15.43
C ARG A 275 -0.39 6.56 14.34
N ALA A 276 -0.27 7.78 13.88
CA ALA A 276 -1.10 8.32 12.81
C ALA A 276 -0.71 7.71 11.43
N GLY A 277 -1.31 6.56 11.10
CA GLY A 277 -1.27 5.93 9.79
C GLY A 277 -0.03 5.09 9.46
N TRP A 278 0.86 4.83 10.43
CA TRP A 278 2.07 4.06 10.18
C TRP A 278 2.56 3.32 11.44
N CYS A 279 3.42 2.33 11.25
CA CYS A 279 4.21 1.70 12.32
C CYS A 279 5.65 1.50 11.85
N PRO A 280 6.66 1.56 12.74
CA PRO A 280 8.05 1.35 12.35
C PRO A 280 8.27 -0.01 11.70
N GLY A 281 8.86 0.00 10.48
CA GLY A 281 9.10 -1.18 9.67
C GLY A 281 7.93 -1.61 8.81
N THR A 282 6.91 -0.75 8.59
CA THR A 282 5.74 -1.10 7.78
C THR A 282 5.39 -0.04 6.74
N LYS A 283 4.57 -0.45 5.78
CA LYS A 283 3.96 0.48 4.82
C LYS A 283 3.06 1.46 5.55
N VAL A 284 3.04 2.71 5.06
CA VAL A 284 2.04 3.72 5.46
C VAL A 284 0.67 3.30 4.94
N ASP A 285 -0.36 3.59 5.71
CA ASP A 285 -1.74 3.22 5.36
C ASP A 285 -2.24 4.00 4.14
N GLU A 286 -2.97 3.29 3.30
CA GLU A 286 -3.67 3.82 2.14
C GLU A 286 -5.18 3.81 2.40
N TYR A 287 -5.84 4.93 2.10
CA TYR A 287 -7.29 5.12 2.25
C TYR A 287 -7.90 5.30 0.87
N ILE A 288 -8.84 4.44 0.51
CA ILE A 288 -9.49 4.43 -0.82
C ILE A 288 -10.98 4.67 -0.65
N PHE A 289 -11.51 5.63 -1.42
CA PHE A 289 -12.91 6.05 -1.38
C PHE A 289 -13.51 6.03 -2.79
N GLU A 290 -14.55 5.25 -2.99
CA GLU A 290 -15.22 5.15 -4.29
C GLU A 290 -16.19 6.32 -4.48
N LEU A 291 -16.01 7.07 -5.57
CA LEU A 291 -16.85 8.21 -5.94
C LEU A 291 -17.93 7.88 -6.96
N THR A 292 -17.86 6.73 -7.61
CA THR A 292 -18.67 6.37 -8.79
C THR A 292 -20.17 6.63 -8.63
N ASN A 293 -20.72 6.45 -7.44
CA ASN A 293 -22.16 6.68 -7.17
C ASN A 293 -22.46 8.14 -6.75
N LEU A 294 -21.46 8.99 -6.62
CA LEU A 294 -21.59 10.38 -6.12
C LEU A 294 -21.43 11.40 -7.25
N VAL A 295 -20.83 11.00 -8.37
CA VAL A 295 -20.43 11.90 -9.46
C VAL A 295 -20.75 11.30 -10.82
N ASN A 296 -20.73 12.13 -11.87
CA ASN A 296 -20.94 11.68 -13.23
C ASN A 296 -19.72 11.99 -14.12
N PRO A 297 -19.42 11.15 -15.14
CA PRO A 297 -18.40 11.42 -16.13
C PRO A 297 -18.58 12.78 -16.80
N GLY A 298 -17.47 13.50 -17.01
CA GLY A 298 -17.47 14.83 -17.64
C GLY A 298 -18.03 15.95 -16.77
N GLN A 299 -18.38 15.68 -15.52
CA GLN A 299 -18.82 16.70 -14.57
C GLN A 299 -17.61 17.40 -13.96
N THR A 300 -17.70 18.73 -13.76
CA THR A 300 -16.82 19.45 -12.85
C THR A 300 -17.32 19.25 -11.42
N ILE A 301 -16.47 18.78 -10.52
CA ILE A 301 -16.77 18.59 -9.10
C ILE A 301 -15.86 19.47 -8.25
N THR A 302 -16.32 19.79 -7.04
CA THR A 302 -15.44 20.37 -6.02
C THR A 302 -15.01 19.28 -5.03
N ILE A 303 -13.73 19.24 -4.72
CA ILE A 303 -13.17 18.40 -3.66
C ILE A 303 -12.53 19.31 -2.63
N ASP A 304 -12.94 19.18 -1.37
CA ASP A 304 -12.33 19.87 -0.23
C ASP A 304 -11.86 18.83 0.78
N TYR A 305 -10.79 19.15 1.50
CA TYR A 305 -10.23 18.29 2.51
C TYR A 305 -10.21 18.98 3.87
N GLU A 306 -10.78 18.33 4.86
CA GLU A 306 -10.78 18.81 6.23
C GLU A 306 -10.07 17.85 7.18
N ILE A 307 -9.34 18.40 8.12
CA ILE A 307 -8.80 17.68 9.28
C ILE A 307 -9.48 18.22 10.55
N GLN A 308 -9.66 17.37 11.56
CA GLN A 308 -10.13 17.79 12.87
C GLN A 308 -9.31 18.97 13.37
N LYS A 309 -9.98 20.08 13.70
CA LYS A 309 -9.33 21.32 14.15
C LYS A 309 -8.62 21.13 15.47
N MET A 310 -7.59 21.93 15.68
CA MET A 310 -6.91 22.05 16.97
C MET A 310 -7.83 22.63 18.02
N THR A 311 -7.72 22.13 19.25
CA THR A 311 -8.37 22.71 20.42
C THR A 311 -7.58 23.91 20.98
N ASP A 312 -6.24 23.89 20.88
CA ASP A 312 -5.36 25.01 21.23
C ASP A 312 -4.54 25.43 20.00
N GLN A 313 -4.65 26.70 19.62
CA GLN A 313 -3.98 27.27 18.44
C GLN A 313 -2.52 27.66 18.69
N LYS A 314 -1.94 27.33 19.82
CA LYS A 314 -0.52 27.58 20.08
C LYS A 314 0.32 26.59 19.27
N GLU A 315 0.89 27.06 18.18
CA GLU A 315 1.93 26.47 17.35
C GLU A 315 2.02 24.92 17.36
N ALA A 316 1.09 24.25 16.70
CA ALA A 316 1.27 22.85 16.42
C ALA A 316 2.42 22.69 15.41
N LYS A 317 3.51 22.11 15.87
CA LYS A 317 4.69 21.84 15.04
C LYS A 317 4.61 20.50 14.32
N GLY A 318 3.52 19.76 14.51
CA GLY A 318 3.31 18.49 13.83
C GLY A 318 3.12 18.66 12.34
N ILE A 319 3.52 17.65 11.60
CA ILE A 319 3.44 17.60 10.15
C ILE A 319 2.72 16.35 9.68
N TYR A 320 2.15 16.44 8.49
CA TYR A 320 1.64 15.30 7.75
C TYR A 320 2.38 15.14 6.44
N ARG A 321 2.73 13.89 6.09
CA ARG A 321 3.15 13.52 4.74
C ARG A 321 1.95 12.90 4.05
N MET A 322 1.48 13.53 2.99
CA MET A 322 0.21 13.17 2.37
C MET A 322 0.32 13.17 0.85
N SER A 323 -0.48 12.32 0.23
CA SER A 323 -0.87 12.45 -1.18
C SER A 323 -2.37 12.23 -1.29
N HIS A 324 -2.99 12.95 -2.20
CA HIS A 324 -4.42 12.88 -2.50
C HIS A 324 -4.56 12.77 -4.02
N GLN A 325 -5.06 11.65 -4.49
CA GLN A 325 -5.08 11.31 -5.92
C GLN A 325 -6.46 10.89 -6.35
N LEU A 326 -6.89 11.37 -7.49
CA LEU A 326 -8.11 10.95 -8.18
C LEU A 326 -7.72 9.92 -9.26
N PHE A 327 -8.43 8.81 -9.26
CA PHE A 327 -8.30 7.75 -10.25
C PHE A 327 -9.57 7.67 -11.08
N SER A 328 -9.40 7.65 -12.40
CA SER A 328 -10.47 7.46 -13.37
C SER A 328 -10.34 6.08 -14.02
N PHE A 329 -11.44 5.35 -14.12
CA PHE A 329 -11.45 3.99 -14.63
C PHE A 329 -12.53 3.78 -15.68
N GLY A 330 -12.30 2.79 -16.56
CA GLY A 330 -13.32 2.20 -17.40
C GLY A 330 -14.35 1.39 -16.59
N PRO A 331 -15.35 0.82 -17.25
CA PRO A 331 -16.32 -0.06 -16.58
C PRO A 331 -15.64 -1.35 -16.10
N PRO A 332 -16.27 -2.08 -15.16
CA PRO A 332 -15.77 -3.38 -14.70
C PRO A 332 -15.65 -4.39 -15.84
N ASN A 333 -14.48 -4.99 -16.00
CA ASN A 333 -14.23 -5.97 -17.08
C ASN A 333 -14.85 -7.35 -16.80
N PHE A 334 -15.30 -7.60 -15.59
CA PHE A 334 -15.86 -8.90 -15.19
C PHE A 334 -17.24 -8.72 -14.52
N LYS A 335 -18.19 -9.58 -14.88
CA LYS A 335 -19.47 -9.69 -14.15
C LYS A 335 -19.29 -10.36 -12.79
N ARG A 336 -18.52 -11.46 -12.75
CA ARG A 336 -18.26 -12.24 -11.52
C ARG A 336 -16.80 -12.54 -11.39
N ASN A 337 -16.16 -11.90 -10.44
CA ASN A 337 -14.77 -12.17 -10.13
C ASN A 337 -14.50 -11.88 -8.64
N LEU A 338 -13.65 -12.68 -8.03
CA LEU A 338 -13.27 -12.56 -6.63
C LEU A 338 -11.77 -12.59 -6.51
N GLU A 339 -11.22 -11.66 -5.78
CA GLU A 339 -9.80 -11.59 -5.48
C GLU A 339 -9.53 -11.95 -4.02
N ILE A 340 -8.46 -12.71 -3.76
CA ILE A 340 -7.88 -12.83 -2.43
C ILE A 340 -6.87 -11.69 -2.30
N ILE A 341 -7.18 -10.73 -1.43
CA ILE A 341 -6.32 -9.57 -1.18
C ILE A 341 -5.16 -9.96 -0.28
N ASN A 342 -5.45 -10.77 0.74
CA ASN A 342 -4.45 -11.19 1.70
C ASN A 342 -4.82 -12.52 2.38
N ILE A 343 -3.81 -13.27 2.79
CA ILE A 343 -3.92 -14.41 3.69
C ILE A 343 -3.32 -13.95 5.03
N ILE A 344 -4.18 -13.55 5.97
CA ILE A 344 -3.73 -13.02 7.25
C ILE A 344 -3.08 -14.12 8.08
N ASN A 345 -3.64 -15.34 7.99
CA ASN A 345 -3.21 -16.49 8.78
C ASN A 345 -3.53 -17.81 8.06
N PRO A 346 -2.59 -18.79 7.97
CA PRO A 346 -1.16 -18.60 8.23
C PRO A 346 -0.50 -17.78 7.12
N SER A 347 0.37 -16.84 7.48
CA SER A 347 1.19 -16.10 6.53
C SER A 347 2.49 -16.87 6.24
N SER A 348 2.96 -16.82 5.01
CA SER A 348 4.27 -17.37 4.61
C SER A 348 5.39 -16.35 4.69
N GLU A 349 5.08 -15.11 5.03
CA GLU A 349 6.04 -14.02 5.08
C GLU A 349 6.75 -14.00 6.44
N ASP A 350 8.08 -14.04 6.46
CA ASP A 350 8.91 -14.14 7.66
C ASP A 350 8.67 -12.99 8.65
N GLN A 351 8.41 -11.79 8.12
CA GLN A 351 8.11 -10.62 8.96
C GLN A 351 6.84 -10.80 9.81
N PHE A 352 5.91 -11.66 9.41
CA PHE A 352 4.70 -11.94 10.18
C PHE A 352 4.83 -13.13 11.14
N SER A 353 5.98 -13.78 11.20
CA SER A 353 6.18 -15.01 12.02
C SER A 353 5.80 -14.83 13.50
N ARG A 354 6.02 -13.63 14.06
CA ARG A 354 5.69 -13.34 15.47
C ARG A 354 4.19 -13.35 15.77
N ILE A 355 3.37 -12.87 14.84
CA ILE A 355 1.92 -12.71 15.03
C ILE A 355 1.10 -13.75 14.24
N ASN A 356 1.78 -14.74 13.71
CA ASN A 356 1.21 -15.79 12.87
C ASN A 356 1.26 -17.16 13.56
N PRO A 357 0.41 -17.40 14.57
CA PRO A 357 0.39 -18.68 15.26
C PRO A 357 -0.10 -19.78 14.31
N THR A 358 0.73 -20.79 14.11
CA THR A 358 0.47 -21.91 13.22
C THR A 358 -0.78 -22.73 13.55
N LEU A 359 -1.31 -22.55 14.75
CA LEU A 359 -2.47 -23.29 15.29
C LEU A 359 -3.77 -22.50 15.28
N SER A 360 -3.83 -21.30 14.67
CA SER A 360 -5.08 -20.56 14.59
C SER A 360 -5.85 -20.84 13.30
N ALA A 361 -7.15 -20.58 13.34
CA ALA A 361 -8.02 -20.74 12.17
C ALA A 361 -7.51 -19.88 10.99
N PRO A 362 -7.47 -20.42 9.75
CA PRO A 362 -7.05 -19.64 8.60
C PRO A 362 -7.95 -18.43 8.39
N LYS A 363 -7.33 -17.25 8.15
CA LYS A 363 -8.03 -16.00 7.87
C LYS A 363 -7.57 -15.40 6.57
N ILE A 364 -8.52 -15.02 5.74
CA ILE A 364 -8.28 -14.44 4.43
C ILE A 364 -9.11 -13.17 4.26
N ILE A 365 -8.57 -12.21 3.51
CA ILE A 365 -9.33 -11.06 3.03
C ILE A 365 -9.66 -11.28 1.58
N VAL A 366 -10.95 -11.18 1.23
CA VAL A 366 -11.42 -11.26 -0.14
C VAL A 366 -12.10 -9.97 -0.57
N LYS A 367 -12.02 -9.64 -1.86
CA LYS A 367 -12.69 -8.50 -2.48
C LYS A 367 -13.49 -8.99 -3.68
N ASN A 368 -14.73 -8.54 -3.81
CA ASN A 368 -15.48 -8.72 -5.04
C ASN A 368 -15.01 -7.70 -6.08
N ILE A 369 -14.38 -8.17 -7.15
CA ILE A 369 -13.87 -7.34 -8.27
C ILE A 369 -14.69 -7.56 -9.55
N GLY A 370 -15.89 -8.16 -9.43
CA GLY A 370 -16.87 -8.28 -10.50
C GLY A 370 -18.09 -7.42 -10.22
N SER A 371 -18.75 -6.90 -11.26
CA SER A 371 -19.87 -5.98 -11.15
C SER A 371 -21.13 -6.57 -10.48
N GLU A 372 -21.27 -7.91 -10.46
CA GLU A 372 -22.40 -8.57 -9.82
C GLU A 372 -22.10 -8.91 -8.36
N GLU A 373 -23.12 -8.80 -7.49
CA GLU A 373 -23.04 -9.22 -6.09
C GLU A 373 -22.67 -10.70 -5.95
N ILE A 374 -21.74 -11.03 -5.07
CA ILE A 374 -21.35 -12.40 -4.76
C ILE A 374 -22.09 -12.85 -3.48
N ARG A 375 -22.90 -13.90 -3.59
CA ARG A 375 -23.66 -14.45 -2.48
C ARG A 375 -23.15 -15.78 -1.96
N ARG A 376 -22.30 -16.46 -2.74
CA ARG A 376 -21.76 -17.78 -2.39
C ARG A 376 -20.34 -17.94 -2.89
N ILE A 377 -19.45 -18.36 -1.99
CA ILE A 377 -18.05 -18.69 -2.31
C ILE A 377 -17.77 -20.10 -1.80
N LYS A 378 -17.07 -20.91 -2.60
CA LYS A 378 -16.53 -22.19 -2.18
C LYS A 378 -15.03 -22.07 -2.01
N PHE A 379 -14.55 -22.23 -0.79
CA PHE A 379 -13.12 -22.32 -0.47
C PHE A 379 -12.69 -23.78 -0.40
N ILE A 380 -11.55 -24.09 -1.00
CA ILE A 380 -10.86 -25.37 -0.92
C ILE A 380 -9.48 -25.05 -0.37
N TYR A 381 -9.16 -25.55 0.79
CA TYR A 381 -7.92 -25.23 1.51
C TYR A 381 -7.40 -26.42 2.30
N GLY A 382 -6.13 -26.40 2.67
CA GLY A 382 -5.49 -27.50 3.42
C GLY A 382 -4.00 -27.59 3.12
N LEU A 383 -3.38 -28.64 3.63
CA LEU A 383 -1.97 -28.95 3.35
C LEU A 383 -1.81 -29.42 1.91
N VAL A 384 -0.63 -29.15 1.32
CA VAL A 384 -0.31 -29.57 -0.06
C VAL A 384 -0.38 -31.10 -0.23
N SER A 385 0.08 -31.85 0.79
CA SER A 385 0.06 -33.31 0.83
C SER A 385 -1.17 -33.91 1.50
N GLY A 386 -2.08 -33.08 2.02
CA GLY A 386 -3.24 -33.52 2.80
C GLY A 386 -4.52 -33.55 2.02
N LYS A 387 -5.58 -34.10 2.64
CA LYS A 387 -6.93 -34.02 2.10
C LYS A 387 -7.46 -32.58 2.24
N PRO A 388 -7.86 -31.91 1.14
CA PRO A 388 -8.37 -30.55 1.22
C PRO A 388 -9.71 -30.48 1.94
N SER A 389 -9.88 -29.43 2.75
CA SER A 389 -11.18 -29.04 3.33
C SER A 389 -11.96 -28.18 2.38
N ILE A 390 -13.27 -28.23 2.55
CA ILE A 390 -14.20 -27.42 1.78
C ILE A 390 -15.04 -26.59 2.73
N PHE A 391 -14.98 -25.28 2.57
CA PHE A 391 -15.87 -24.33 3.25
C PHE A 391 -16.75 -23.61 2.23
N ARG A 392 -18.03 -23.46 2.55
CA ARG A 392 -19.00 -22.76 1.70
C ARG A 392 -19.50 -21.52 2.46
N TRP A 393 -18.91 -20.38 2.10
CA TRP A 393 -19.35 -19.09 2.61
C TRP A 393 -20.66 -18.69 1.93
N ARG A 394 -21.55 -18.07 2.71
CA ARG A 394 -22.79 -17.45 2.25
C ARG A 394 -22.90 -16.07 2.88
N GLY A 395 -23.23 -15.08 2.08
CA GLY A 395 -23.36 -13.69 2.52
C GLY A 395 -23.77 -12.80 1.35
N SER A 396 -23.55 -11.52 1.49
CA SER A 396 -23.66 -10.52 0.44
C SER A 396 -22.31 -9.82 0.36
N LEU A 397 -21.72 -9.75 -0.81
CA LEU A 397 -20.47 -9.04 -1.07
C LEU A 397 -20.64 -8.24 -2.35
N SER A 398 -20.90 -6.96 -2.20
CA SER A 398 -21.15 -6.03 -3.29
C SER A 398 -19.86 -5.77 -4.11
N TYR A 399 -19.99 -5.17 -5.28
CA TYR A 399 -18.84 -4.76 -6.08
C TYR A 399 -17.88 -3.86 -5.27
N LEU A 400 -16.57 -4.14 -5.35
CA LEU A 400 -15.47 -3.52 -4.62
C LEU A 400 -15.49 -3.71 -3.10
N GLU A 401 -16.50 -4.34 -2.55
CA GLU A 401 -16.56 -4.65 -1.12
C GLU A 401 -15.52 -5.70 -0.72
N LYS A 402 -14.92 -5.52 0.46
CA LYS A 402 -13.96 -6.43 1.08
C LYS A 402 -14.58 -7.08 2.32
N THR A 403 -14.24 -8.32 2.54
CA THR A 403 -14.62 -9.01 3.79
C THR A 403 -13.50 -9.94 4.27
N THR A 404 -13.34 -10.03 5.59
CA THR A 404 -12.46 -11.01 6.22
C THR A 404 -13.25 -12.28 6.48
N ILE A 405 -12.73 -13.42 6.03
CA ILE A 405 -13.36 -14.73 6.21
C ILE A 405 -12.43 -15.60 7.02
N GLU A 406 -12.94 -16.09 8.15
CA GLU A 406 -12.29 -17.12 8.94
C GLU A 406 -12.74 -18.49 8.44
N LEU A 407 -11.79 -19.32 8.04
CA LEU A 407 -12.07 -20.68 7.57
C LEU A 407 -12.04 -21.64 8.76
N PRO A 408 -12.92 -22.66 8.81
CA PRO A 408 -12.86 -23.67 9.86
C PRO A 408 -11.48 -24.30 9.99
N MET A 409 -11.04 -24.53 11.22
CA MET A 409 -9.82 -25.27 11.49
C MET A 409 -9.85 -26.63 10.80
N ASN A 410 -8.77 -26.96 10.12
CA ASN A 410 -8.51 -28.33 9.69
C ASN A 410 -7.88 -29.12 10.83
N ASP A 411 -8.01 -30.43 10.77
CA ASP A 411 -7.20 -31.32 11.60
C ASP A 411 -5.76 -31.32 11.05
N TRP A 412 -4.92 -30.48 11.67
CA TRP A 412 -3.50 -30.36 11.34
C TRP A 412 -2.64 -31.44 12.01
N THR A 413 -3.26 -32.46 12.64
CA THR A 413 -2.55 -33.47 13.42
C THR A 413 -1.52 -34.28 12.65
N GLY A 414 -1.60 -34.31 11.32
CA GLY A 414 -0.55 -34.89 10.45
C GLY A 414 0.75 -34.08 10.32
N LEU A 415 0.85 -32.90 10.95
CA LEU A 415 2.09 -32.10 10.94
C LEU A 415 3.03 -32.40 12.10
N ILE A 416 2.58 -33.14 13.12
CA ILE A 416 3.33 -33.37 14.36
C ILE A 416 4.20 -34.64 14.28
N ASP A 417 3.97 -35.48 13.28
CA ASP A 417 4.61 -36.80 13.16
C ASP A 417 5.70 -36.91 12.09
N ASN A 418 6.35 -35.77 11.67
CA ASN A 418 7.53 -35.84 10.79
C ASN A 418 8.63 -34.86 11.20
#